data_d2acb54739a34308292e48620121e211
#
_entry.id   d2acb54739a34308292e48620121e211
#
_cell.length_a   1.000
_cell.length_b   1.000
_cell.length_c   1.000
_cell.angle_alpha   90.00
_cell.angle_beta   90.00
_cell.angle_gamma   90.00
#
_symmetry.space_group_name_H-M   'P 1'
#
loop_
_entity.id
_entity.type
_entity.pdbx_description
1 polymer ?
#
loop_
_entity_poly.entity_id
_entity_poly.type
_entity_poly.pdbx_seq_one_letter_code
_entity_poly.pdbx_strand_id
1 'polypeptide(L)'
;LTALISLYINFVPASVITDAEAPDFSLTDSFGETVALSDFSGSTVVLEWTNHDCPFVAKHYRTGNMQSTQVYAQENDAIWLTIISSAPGTQGYVLSAEANELTTSREAFPKHVLFDPEGDVGLKYGAKTTPHMYVIDAKGTLRYQGAIDDAGGRGFNLKNLLEADNYVKNALKE
;
A
#
# COMPACT_ATOMS: atom_id res chain seq x y z
N LEU A 1 51.04 4.28 16.95
CA LEU A 1 49.94 4.56 15.96
C LEU A 1 48.88 3.48 16.13
N THR A 2 47.81 3.84 16.85
CA THR A 2 46.66 2.94 17.08
C THR A 2 45.62 3.22 15.97
N ALA A 3 45.44 2.29 15.05
CA ALA A 3 44.44 2.39 14.00
C ALA A 3 43.05 2.13 14.60
N LEU A 4 42.19 3.11 14.61
CA LEU A 4 40.76 2.96 14.89
C LEU A 4 40.09 2.31 13.66
N ILE A 5 39.74 1.04 13.78
CA ILE A 5 38.90 0.35 12.80
C ILE A 5 37.46 0.76 13.10
N SER A 6 36.90 1.64 12.27
CA SER A 6 35.48 2.03 12.32
C SER A 6 34.65 0.90 11.70
N LEU A 7 33.94 0.14 12.54
CA LEU A 7 32.98 -0.85 12.07
C LEU A 7 31.73 -0.11 11.57
N TYR A 8 31.56 -0.03 10.25
CA TYR A 8 30.28 0.35 9.65
C TYR A 8 29.32 -0.83 9.75
N ILE A 9 28.40 -0.78 10.71
CA ILE A 9 27.27 -1.70 10.77
C ILE A 9 26.29 -1.24 9.67
N ASN A 10 26.27 -1.95 8.55
CA ASN A 10 25.21 -1.79 7.56
C ASN A 10 23.91 -2.30 8.17
N PHE A 11 23.09 -1.39 8.63
CA PHE A 11 21.72 -1.70 9.06
C PHE A 11 20.91 -2.00 7.79
N VAL A 12 20.72 -3.29 7.49
CA VAL A 12 19.72 -3.72 6.51
C VAL A 12 18.38 -3.63 7.26
N PRO A 13 17.46 -2.74 6.87
CA PRO A 13 16.16 -2.70 7.53
C PRO A 13 15.50 -4.07 7.37
N ALA A 14 15.10 -4.66 8.49
CA ALA A 14 14.34 -5.90 8.47
C ALA A 14 13.01 -5.61 7.76
N SER A 15 12.73 -6.34 6.68
CA SER A 15 11.40 -6.29 6.06
C SER A 15 10.36 -6.77 7.07
N VAL A 16 9.15 -6.20 7.00
CA VAL A 16 8.04 -6.62 7.86
C VAL A 16 7.75 -8.11 7.73
N ILE A 17 7.33 -8.71 8.83
CA ILE A 17 7.04 -10.14 8.93
C ILE A 17 5.55 -10.29 9.29
N THR A 18 4.83 -11.18 8.60
CA THR A 18 3.46 -11.54 8.94
C THR A 18 3.40 -12.10 10.36
N ASP A 19 2.34 -11.78 11.09
CA ASP A 19 2.12 -12.07 12.51
C ASP A 19 3.06 -11.34 13.49
N ALA A 20 3.76 -10.30 13.00
CA ALA A 20 4.50 -9.35 13.84
C ALA A 20 3.82 -7.97 13.85
N GLU A 21 4.22 -7.12 14.78
CA GLU A 21 3.78 -5.73 14.85
C GLU A 21 4.16 -4.97 13.57
N ALA A 22 3.18 -4.30 12.97
CA ALA A 22 3.40 -3.45 11.80
C ALA A 22 4.17 -2.18 12.22
N PRO A 23 5.27 -1.82 11.52
CA PRO A 23 6.02 -0.63 11.86
C PRO A 23 5.19 0.64 11.70
N ASP A 24 5.14 1.48 12.73
CA ASP A 24 4.50 2.78 12.62
C ASP A 24 5.24 3.68 11.63
N PHE A 25 4.48 4.57 11.01
CA PHE A 25 4.95 5.60 10.10
C PHE A 25 4.12 6.87 10.22
N SER A 26 4.65 7.99 9.73
CA SER A 26 3.92 9.24 9.60
C SER A 26 4.25 9.84 8.23
N LEU A 27 3.23 10.11 7.42
CA LEU A 27 3.35 10.64 6.06
C LEU A 27 2.37 11.81 5.88
N THR A 28 2.66 12.65 4.87
CA THR A 28 1.72 13.71 4.47
C THR A 28 0.73 13.16 3.44
N ASP A 29 -0.54 13.45 3.60
CA ASP A 29 -1.56 13.07 2.63
C ASP A 29 -1.73 14.10 1.48
N SER A 30 -2.60 13.76 0.53
CA SER A 30 -2.88 14.61 -0.64
C SER A 30 -3.61 15.93 -0.32
N PHE A 31 -4.02 16.15 0.92
CA PHE A 31 -4.61 17.40 1.41
C PHE A 31 -3.65 18.19 2.30
N GLY A 32 -2.42 17.69 2.52
CA GLY A 32 -1.39 18.33 3.32
C GLY A 32 -1.46 18.00 4.81
N GLU A 33 -2.32 17.07 5.20
CA GLU A 33 -2.45 16.62 6.59
C GLU A 33 -1.39 15.56 6.90
N THR A 34 -0.88 15.59 8.12
CA THR A 34 0.03 14.55 8.62
C THR A 34 -0.81 13.38 9.15
N VAL A 35 -0.56 12.19 8.64
CA VAL A 35 -1.28 10.95 8.97
C VAL A 35 -0.29 9.89 9.43
N ALA A 36 -0.50 9.35 10.63
CA ALA A 36 0.27 8.23 11.16
C ALA A 36 -0.55 6.93 11.14
N LEU A 37 0.11 5.79 11.01
CA LEU A 37 -0.57 4.50 11.14
C LEU A 37 -1.23 4.36 12.53
N SER A 38 -0.56 4.84 13.56
CA SER A 38 -1.06 4.84 14.94
C SER A 38 -2.34 5.65 15.17
N ASP A 39 -2.70 6.58 14.27
CA ASP A 39 -3.98 7.31 14.32
C ASP A 39 -5.19 6.38 14.13
N PHE A 40 -4.97 5.20 13.55
CA PHE A 40 -5.99 4.18 13.30
C PHE A 40 -5.92 3.01 14.29
N SER A 41 -5.25 3.18 15.42
CA SER A 41 -5.17 2.15 16.46
C SER A 41 -6.58 1.68 16.89
N GLY A 42 -6.78 0.38 16.94
CA GLY A 42 -8.08 -0.22 17.21
C GLY A 42 -8.95 -0.49 15.97
N SER A 43 -8.47 -0.11 14.78
CA SER A 43 -9.11 -0.42 13.49
C SER A 43 -8.24 -1.33 12.64
N THR A 44 -8.85 -2.13 11.80
CA THR A 44 -8.15 -2.85 10.73
C THR A 44 -7.75 -1.87 9.64
N VAL A 45 -6.49 -1.93 9.16
CA VAL A 45 -5.95 -1.04 8.13
C VAL A 45 -5.46 -1.84 6.94
N VAL A 46 -5.86 -1.42 5.73
CA VAL A 46 -5.30 -1.91 4.48
C VAL A 46 -4.37 -0.86 3.92
N LEU A 47 -3.13 -1.24 3.61
CA LEU A 47 -2.18 -0.39 2.86
C LEU A 47 -2.09 -0.89 1.43
N GLU A 48 -2.24 0.03 0.47
CA GLU A 48 -2.03 -0.19 -0.96
C GLU A 48 -0.82 0.61 -1.41
N TRP A 49 0.33 -0.03 -1.67
CA TRP A 49 1.39 0.62 -2.45
C TRP A 49 0.99 0.68 -3.90
N THR A 50 0.94 1.87 -4.46
CA THR A 50 0.45 2.12 -5.81
C THR A 50 1.42 2.93 -6.67
N ASN A 51 1.28 2.76 -7.99
CA ASN A 51 1.89 3.59 -9.03
C ASN A 51 0.89 3.65 -10.19
N HIS A 52 0.38 4.84 -10.51
CA HIS A 52 -0.69 5.00 -11.49
C HIS A 52 -0.29 4.58 -12.92
N ASP A 53 1.00 4.64 -13.26
CA ASP A 53 1.56 4.22 -14.55
C ASP A 53 1.87 2.71 -14.61
N CYS A 54 1.74 2.00 -13.48
CA CYS A 54 1.97 0.57 -13.46
C CYS A 54 0.81 -0.17 -14.17
N PRO A 55 1.10 -1.01 -15.19
CA PRO A 55 0.04 -1.74 -15.91
C PRO A 55 -0.74 -2.71 -15.02
N PHE A 56 -0.12 -3.23 -13.95
CA PHE A 56 -0.81 -4.08 -12.99
C PHE A 56 -1.79 -3.28 -12.13
N VAL A 57 -1.41 -2.07 -11.67
CA VAL A 57 -2.32 -1.15 -10.98
C VAL A 57 -3.45 -0.75 -11.91
N ALA A 58 -3.12 -0.31 -13.14
CA ALA A 58 -4.11 0.08 -14.14
C ALA A 58 -5.12 -1.04 -14.44
N LYS A 59 -4.69 -2.31 -14.48
CA LYS A 59 -5.57 -3.48 -14.64
C LYS A 59 -6.65 -3.51 -13.57
N HIS A 60 -6.28 -3.44 -12.30
CA HIS A 60 -7.22 -3.56 -11.19
C HIS A 60 -8.18 -2.38 -11.09
N TYR A 61 -7.71 -1.16 -11.37
CA TYR A 61 -8.59 0.02 -11.39
C TYR A 61 -9.55 0.05 -12.59
N ARG A 62 -9.07 -0.28 -13.80
CA ARG A 62 -9.92 -0.28 -15.03
C ARG A 62 -10.99 -1.36 -15.03
N THR A 63 -10.78 -2.42 -14.30
CA THR A 63 -11.72 -3.55 -14.20
C THR A 63 -12.66 -3.44 -12.99
N GLY A 64 -12.50 -2.42 -12.16
CA GLY A 64 -13.29 -2.24 -10.94
C GLY A 64 -12.87 -3.18 -9.79
N ASN A 65 -11.85 -4.01 -9.98
CA ASN A 65 -11.41 -4.95 -8.96
C ASN A 65 -10.87 -4.26 -7.70
N MET A 66 -10.05 -3.19 -7.90
CA MET A 66 -9.52 -2.41 -6.76
C MET A 66 -10.66 -1.74 -6.00
N GLN A 67 -11.56 -1.04 -6.70
CA GLN A 67 -12.70 -0.34 -6.10
C GLN A 67 -13.60 -1.32 -5.33
N SER A 68 -13.90 -2.49 -5.93
CA SER A 68 -14.67 -3.55 -5.26
C SER A 68 -13.98 -4.07 -3.99
N THR A 69 -12.64 -4.10 -3.97
CA THR A 69 -11.89 -4.51 -2.79
C THR A 69 -11.90 -3.41 -1.72
N GLN A 70 -11.79 -2.14 -2.12
CA GLN A 70 -11.92 -0.98 -1.24
C GLN A 70 -13.30 -0.89 -0.59
N VAL A 71 -14.37 -1.08 -1.38
CA VAL A 71 -15.75 -1.12 -0.86
C VAL A 71 -15.92 -2.27 0.13
N TYR A 72 -15.40 -3.46 -0.20
CA TYR A 72 -15.45 -4.60 0.72
C TYR A 72 -14.72 -4.32 2.04
N ALA A 73 -13.55 -3.66 1.98
CA ALA A 73 -12.82 -3.25 3.19
C ALA A 73 -13.65 -2.27 4.03
N GLN A 74 -14.28 -1.27 3.41
CA GLN A 74 -15.14 -0.31 4.08
C GLN A 74 -16.38 -0.97 4.71
N GLU A 75 -17.01 -1.92 4.03
CA GLU A 75 -18.15 -2.70 4.56
C GLU A 75 -17.78 -3.59 5.75
N ASN A 76 -16.47 -3.86 5.95
CA ASN A 76 -15.91 -4.58 7.09
C ASN A 76 -15.17 -3.66 8.07
N ASP A 77 -15.52 -2.37 8.11
CA ASP A 77 -14.96 -1.36 9.01
C ASP A 77 -13.43 -1.20 8.94
N ALA A 78 -12.81 -1.58 7.81
CA ALA A 78 -11.39 -1.41 7.60
C ALA A 78 -11.07 -0.07 6.92
N ILE A 79 -9.98 0.55 7.37
CA ILE A 79 -9.44 1.80 6.83
C ILE A 79 -8.53 1.48 5.64
N TRP A 80 -8.74 2.14 4.51
CA TRP A 80 -7.88 1.99 3.33
C TRP A 80 -6.96 3.19 3.16
N LEU A 81 -5.64 2.96 3.15
CA LEU A 81 -4.60 3.95 2.91
C LEU A 81 -3.85 3.60 1.63
N THR A 82 -3.83 4.52 0.67
CA THR A 82 -3.04 4.38 -0.57
C THR A 82 -1.71 5.09 -0.41
N ILE A 83 -0.58 4.44 -0.71
CA ILE A 83 0.77 4.98 -0.52
C ILE A 83 1.49 5.07 -1.86
N ILE A 84 2.08 6.23 -2.13
CA ILE A 84 2.87 6.54 -3.33
C ILE A 84 4.31 6.81 -2.91
N SER A 85 5.22 5.86 -3.19
CA SER A 85 6.66 5.97 -2.89
C SER A 85 7.48 6.31 -4.15
N SER A 86 6.90 7.05 -5.10
CA SER A 86 7.60 7.50 -6.29
C SER A 86 8.30 8.84 -6.03
N ALA A 87 9.62 8.88 -6.24
CA ALA A 87 10.42 10.09 -6.10
C ALA A 87 10.11 11.10 -7.23
N PRO A 88 10.34 12.42 -7.01
CA PRO A 88 10.20 13.44 -8.04
C PRO A 88 10.94 13.07 -9.33
N GLY A 89 10.26 13.17 -10.47
CA GLY A 89 10.82 12.86 -11.78
C GLY A 89 10.88 11.37 -12.14
N THR A 90 10.39 10.48 -11.28
CA THR A 90 10.27 9.05 -11.59
C THR A 90 8.85 8.68 -12.00
N GLN A 91 8.70 7.49 -12.58
CA GLN A 91 7.38 6.95 -12.96
C GLN A 91 6.46 6.85 -11.74
N GLY A 92 5.23 7.31 -11.88
CA GLY A 92 4.23 7.26 -10.83
C GLY A 92 4.30 8.40 -9.82
N TYR A 93 5.26 9.34 -9.96
CA TYR A 93 5.28 10.55 -9.15
C TYR A 93 4.11 11.46 -9.54
N VAL A 94 3.39 11.93 -8.54
CA VAL A 94 2.26 12.87 -8.71
C VAL A 94 2.30 13.93 -7.61
N LEU A 95 1.75 15.11 -7.92
CA LEU A 95 1.45 16.14 -6.93
C LEU A 95 0.06 15.91 -6.32
N SER A 96 -0.22 16.59 -5.21
CA SER A 96 -1.48 16.48 -4.46
C SER A 96 -2.73 16.65 -5.34
N ALA A 97 -2.76 17.65 -6.22
CA ALA A 97 -3.90 17.88 -7.12
C ALA A 97 -4.12 16.71 -8.08
N GLU A 98 -3.05 16.18 -8.65
CA GLU A 98 -3.10 15.02 -9.56
C GLU A 98 -3.50 13.74 -8.84
N ALA A 99 -2.99 13.50 -7.62
CA ALA A 99 -3.39 12.36 -6.79
C ALA A 99 -4.90 12.39 -6.49
N ASN A 100 -5.45 13.56 -6.18
CA ASN A 100 -6.88 13.74 -5.93
C ASN A 100 -7.71 13.55 -7.21
N GLU A 101 -7.23 14.05 -8.37
CA GLU A 101 -7.87 13.82 -9.66
C GLU A 101 -7.87 12.33 -10.05
N LEU A 102 -6.76 11.63 -9.85
CA LEU A 102 -6.66 10.18 -10.07
C LEU A 102 -7.61 9.39 -9.17
N THR A 103 -7.74 9.77 -7.91
CA THR A 103 -8.68 9.17 -6.97
C THR A 103 -10.12 9.32 -7.46
N THR A 104 -10.50 10.53 -7.86
CA THR A 104 -11.84 10.84 -8.36
C THR A 104 -12.13 10.15 -9.70
N SER A 105 -11.23 10.26 -10.68
CA SER A 105 -11.42 9.72 -12.02
C SER A 105 -11.45 8.18 -12.06
N ARG A 106 -10.85 7.53 -11.09
CA ARG A 106 -10.85 6.07 -10.92
C ARG A 106 -11.98 5.57 -10.05
N GLU A 107 -12.81 6.46 -9.50
CA GLU A 107 -13.84 6.10 -8.52
C GLU A 107 -13.25 5.27 -7.36
N ALA A 108 -12.07 5.69 -6.88
CA ALA A 108 -11.38 5.03 -5.78
C ALA A 108 -11.85 5.56 -4.42
N PHE A 109 -11.76 4.71 -3.38
CA PHE A 109 -12.30 4.98 -2.05
C PHE A 109 -11.26 4.89 -0.92
N PRO A 110 -10.01 5.39 -1.09
CA PRO A 110 -9.08 5.43 0.03
C PRO A 110 -9.52 6.49 1.05
N LYS A 111 -9.24 6.24 2.33
CA LYS A 111 -9.39 7.24 3.39
C LYS A 111 -8.38 8.37 3.21
N HIS A 112 -7.13 8.01 2.89
CA HIS A 112 -6.04 8.95 2.58
C HIS A 112 -5.19 8.41 1.43
N VAL A 113 -4.64 9.33 0.62
CA VAL A 113 -3.55 9.08 -0.32
C VAL A 113 -2.30 9.72 0.25
N LEU A 114 -1.31 8.91 0.61
CA LEU A 114 -0.12 9.27 1.37
C LEU A 114 1.11 9.33 0.45
N PHE A 115 1.98 10.30 0.68
CA PHE A 115 3.22 10.46 -0.08
C PHE A 115 4.44 10.04 0.74
N ASP A 116 5.24 9.15 0.15
CA ASP A 116 6.51 8.64 0.67
C ASP A 116 7.61 8.85 -0.41
N PRO A 117 7.91 10.10 -0.81
CA PRO A 117 8.78 10.37 -1.95
C PRO A 117 10.24 9.96 -1.75
N GLU A 118 10.69 9.83 -0.52
CA GLU A 118 12.01 9.32 -0.15
C GLU A 118 12.05 7.77 -0.13
N GLY A 119 10.89 7.12 -0.10
CA GLY A 119 10.77 5.66 -0.08
C GLY A 119 11.08 5.01 1.26
N ASP A 120 11.19 5.79 2.33
CA ASP A 120 11.59 5.29 3.66
C ASP A 120 10.57 4.32 4.24
N VAL A 121 9.28 4.63 4.08
CA VAL A 121 8.20 3.74 4.54
C VAL A 121 8.11 2.52 3.63
N GLY A 122 8.25 2.69 2.31
CA GLY A 122 8.32 1.59 1.36
C GLY A 122 9.44 0.62 1.67
N LEU A 123 10.64 1.11 2.02
CA LEU A 123 11.77 0.29 2.46
C LEU A 123 11.48 -0.42 3.78
N LYS A 124 10.91 0.27 4.77
CA LYS A 124 10.52 -0.27 6.08
C LYS A 124 9.53 -1.45 5.93
N TYR A 125 8.57 -1.33 5.04
CA TYR A 125 7.57 -2.36 4.74
C TYR A 125 8.07 -3.42 3.75
N GLY A 126 9.22 -3.22 3.11
CA GLY A 126 9.72 -4.11 2.07
C GLY A 126 8.84 -4.12 0.82
N ALA A 127 8.20 -2.98 0.50
CA ALA A 127 7.37 -2.83 -0.68
C ALA A 127 8.25 -2.94 -1.94
N LYS A 128 7.93 -3.90 -2.82
CA LYS A 128 8.78 -4.25 -3.99
C LYS A 128 8.06 -4.13 -5.33
N THR A 129 6.75 -4.09 -5.30
CA THR A 129 5.88 -4.11 -6.50
C THR A 129 4.72 -3.16 -6.32
N THR A 130 3.97 -2.91 -7.40
CA THR A 130 2.69 -2.22 -7.36
C THR A 130 1.67 -2.95 -8.23
N PRO A 131 0.44 -3.20 -7.72
CA PRO A 131 0.05 -2.98 -6.34
C PRO A 131 0.76 -3.94 -5.37
N HIS A 132 1.07 -3.49 -4.15
CA HIS A 132 1.51 -4.34 -3.05
C HIS A 132 0.61 -4.06 -1.86
N MET A 133 -0.06 -5.08 -1.38
CA MET A 133 -1.10 -4.98 -0.37
C MET A 133 -0.60 -5.44 0.99
N TYR A 134 -1.08 -4.79 2.03
CA TYR A 134 -0.84 -5.17 3.42
C TYR A 134 -2.15 -5.06 4.19
N VAL A 135 -2.42 -6.00 5.07
CA VAL A 135 -3.56 -5.96 6.00
C VAL A 135 -3.01 -6.01 7.42
N ILE A 136 -3.37 -5.01 8.21
CA ILE A 136 -2.96 -4.85 9.61
C ILE A 136 -4.22 -4.92 10.45
N ASP A 137 -4.27 -5.80 11.44
CA ASP A 137 -5.43 -5.94 12.30
C ASP A 137 -5.56 -4.81 13.33
N ALA A 138 -6.68 -4.77 14.04
CA ALA A 138 -6.98 -3.77 15.07
C ALA A 138 -5.99 -3.75 16.24
N LYS A 139 -5.15 -4.77 16.38
CA LYS A 139 -4.07 -4.82 17.39
C LYS A 139 -2.74 -4.30 16.86
N GLY A 140 -2.68 -3.86 15.59
CA GLY A 140 -1.46 -3.41 14.94
C GLY A 140 -0.60 -4.55 14.40
N THR A 141 -1.12 -5.77 14.30
CA THR A 141 -0.38 -6.93 13.78
C THR A 141 -0.57 -7.04 12.27
N LEU A 142 0.53 -7.19 11.53
CA LEU A 142 0.48 -7.46 10.09
C LEU A 142 -0.04 -8.87 9.84
N ARG A 143 -1.19 -9.00 9.19
CA ARG A 143 -1.83 -10.28 8.87
C ARG A 143 -1.58 -10.76 7.46
N TYR A 144 -1.44 -9.81 6.53
CA TYR A 144 -1.19 -10.14 5.13
C TYR A 144 -0.21 -9.14 4.50
N GLN A 145 0.64 -9.64 3.62
CA GLN A 145 1.43 -8.85 2.68
C GLN A 145 1.55 -9.61 1.35
N GLY A 146 1.28 -8.95 0.22
CA GLY A 146 1.38 -9.63 -1.07
C GLY A 146 0.56 -8.97 -2.19
N ALA A 147 0.19 -9.78 -3.17
CA ALA A 147 -0.65 -9.37 -4.29
C ALA A 147 -2.11 -9.13 -3.86
N ILE A 148 -2.86 -8.40 -4.68
CA ILE A 148 -4.31 -8.24 -4.42
C ILE A 148 -5.09 -9.54 -4.65
N ASP A 149 -4.69 -10.34 -5.66
CA ASP A 149 -5.33 -11.60 -6.05
C ASP A 149 -4.36 -12.53 -6.80
N ASP A 150 -4.84 -13.69 -7.22
CA ASP A 150 -4.12 -14.68 -8.00
C ASP A 150 -4.29 -14.54 -9.53
N ALA A 151 -4.98 -13.51 -10.01
CA ALA A 151 -5.29 -13.32 -11.43
C ALA A 151 -4.08 -13.13 -12.34
N GLY A 152 -2.87 -13.01 -11.82
CA GLY A 152 -1.60 -12.96 -12.54
C GLY A 152 -1.59 -12.16 -13.87
N GLY A 153 -0.40 -11.91 -14.42
CA GLY A 153 -0.25 -11.34 -15.75
C GLY A 153 -0.67 -9.87 -15.93
N ARG A 154 -0.25 -9.28 -17.05
CA ARG A 154 -0.54 -7.88 -17.40
C ARG A 154 -1.86 -7.70 -18.16
N GLY A 155 -2.46 -8.79 -18.61
CA GLY A 155 -3.64 -8.76 -19.49
C GLY A 155 -4.91 -8.34 -18.75
N PHE A 156 -5.80 -7.67 -19.48
CA PHE A 156 -7.14 -7.28 -19.00
C PHE A 156 -8.14 -8.42 -19.25
N ASN A 157 -7.84 -9.62 -18.76
CA ASN A 157 -8.80 -10.71 -18.85
C ASN A 157 -9.79 -10.61 -17.68
N LEU A 158 -10.93 -9.98 -17.94
CA LEU A 158 -11.99 -9.80 -16.95
C LEU A 158 -12.48 -11.12 -16.34
N LYS A 159 -12.53 -12.20 -17.16
CA LYS A 159 -12.93 -13.50 -16.66
C LYS A 159 -12.00 -14.01 -15.57
N ASN A 160 -10.68 -13.89 -15.78
CA ASN A 160 -9.69 -14.29 -14.78
C ASN A 160 -9.82 -13.47 -13.49
N LEU A 161 -10.14 -12.18 -13.62
CA LEU A 161 -10.33 -11.31 -12.44
C LEU A 161 -11.61 -11.61 -11.66
N LEU A 162 -12.71 -11.98 -12.34
CA LEU A 162 -13.98 -12.35 -11.69
C LEU A 162 -13.89 -13.71 -10.99
N GLU A 163 -13.04 -14.60 -11.48
CA GLU A 163 -12.81 -15.93 -10.92
C GLU A 163 -11.63 -15.96 -9.94
N ALA A 164 -10.86 -14.86 -9.84
CA ALA A 164 -9.67 -14.78 -9.03
C ALA A 164 -9.98 -14.83 -7.53
N ASP A 165 -9.12 -15.52 -6.80
CA ASP A 165 -9.13 -15.51 -5.35
C ASP A 165 -8.51 -14.18 -4.84
N ASN A 166 -9.32 -13.34 -4.20
CA ASN A 166 -8.88 -12.04 -3.69
C ASN A 166 -8.29 -12.20 -2.29
N TYR A 167 -6.97 -12.14 -2.22
CA TYR A 167 -6.22 -12.36 -0.99
C TYR A 167 -6.47 -11.29 0.08
N VAL A 168 -6.69 -10.03 -0.34
CA VAL A 168 -7.03 -8.94 0.61
C VAL A 168 -8.38 -9.18 1.25
N LYS A 169 -9.40 -9.55 0.44
CA LYS A 169 -10.73 -9.89 0.97
C LYS A 169 -10.68 -11.10 1.90
N ASN A 170 -9.81 -12.07 1.62
CA ASN A 170 -9.65 -13.24 2.49
C ASN A 170 -9.01 -12.84 3.83
N ALA A 171 -7.95 -12.03 3.81
CA ALA A 171 -7.29 -11.55 5.02
C ALA A 171 -8.19 -10.65 5.90
N LEU A 172 -9.19 -10.00 5.30
CA LEU A 172 -10.17 -9.19 6.05
C LEU A 172 -11.27 -10.02 6.73
N LYS A 173 -11.36 -11.34 6.44
CA LYS A 173 -12.32 -12.26 7.07
C LYS A 173 -11.78 -12.92 8.34
N GLU A 174 -10.46 -12.90 8.54
CA GLU A 174 -9.76 -13.53 9.66
C GLU A 174 -9.67 -12.58 10.88
#